data_f051f8fc0367596e7b51b1810179078d
#
_entry.id   f051f8fc0367596e7b51b1810179078d
#
_cell.length_a   1.000
_cell.length_b   1.000
_cell.length_c   1.000
_cell.angle_alpha   90.00
_cell.angle_beta   90.00
_cell.angle_gamma   90.00
#
_symmetry.space_group_name_H-M   'P 1'
#
loop_
_entity.id
_entity.type
_entity.pdbx_description
1 polymer ?
#
loop_
_entity_poly.entity_id
_entity_poly.type
_entity_poly.pdbx_seq_one_letter_code
_entity_poly.pdbx_strand_id
1 'polypeptide(L)'
;RQGQWEEMAILCRNTPIPIALDEELIGIEVSDKSKLLDMIRPQYIVIKPSLLGSFSGSWEWIARSQERNIGWWITSALESNIGLNAITQWTAYLQTFLPTGMPQGLGTGQLYTNNIPSPLEQTGSTIRYNPQVNWDLSQISF
;
A
#
# COMPACT_ATOMS: atom_id res chain seq x y z
N ARG A 1 13.63 -13.30 -3.45
CA ARG A 1 12.92 -13.26 -4.76
C ARG A 1 11.53 -13.82 -4.59
N GLN A 2 10.57 -13.33 -5.35
CA GLN A 2 9.22 -13.85 -5.36
C GLN A 2 9.22 -15.38 -5.55
N GLY A 3 8.42 -16.10 -4.75
CA GLY A 3 8.35 -17.56 -4.77
C GLY A 3 9.39 -18.29 -3.91
N GLN A 4 10.39 -17.60 -3.37
CA GLN A 4 11.39 -18.19 -2.46
C GLN A 4 10.94 -18.07 -0.99
N TRP A 5 9.82 -18.70 -0.66
CA TRP A 5 9.18 -18.52 0.65
C TRP A 5 9.99 -19.10 1.81
N GLU A 6 10.69 -20.21 1.58
CA GLU A 6 11.50 -20.86 2.61
C GLU A 6 12.74 -20.00 2.98
N GLU A 7 13.43 -19.48 1.97
CA GLU A 7 14.56 -18.58 2.17
C GLU A 7 14.15 -17.27 2.86
N MET A 8 12.98 -16.72 2.44
CA MET A 8 12.43 -15.53 3.06
C MET A 8 12.03 -15.80 4.53
N ALA A 9 11.47 -16.97 4.82
CA ALA A 9 11.16 -17.39 6.18
C ALA A 9 12.41 -17.51 7.06
N ILE A 10 13.51 -18.01 6.50
CA ILE A 10 14.82 -18.07 7.19
C ILE A 10 15.33 -16.65 7.46
N LEU A 11 15.23 -15.76 6.48
CA LEU A 11 15.64 -14.37 6.64
C LEU A 11 14.84 -13.67 7.73
N CYS A 12 13.51 -13.80 7.71
CA CYS A 12 12.61 -13.18 8.71
C CYS A 12 12.92 -13.65 10.14
N ARG A 13 13.33 -14.90 10.31
CA ARG A 13 13.67 -15.44 11.65
C ARG A 13 15.05 -15.04 12.14
N ASN A 14 16.02 -14.88 11.25
CA ASN A 14 17.43 -14.78 11.64
C ASN A 14 17.99 -13.36 11.58
N THR A 15 17.29 -12.42 10.93
CA THR A 15 17.75 -11.03 10.90
C THR A 15 17.25 -10.26 12.13
N PRO A 16 18.07 -9.38 12.71
CA PRO A 16 17.64 -8.48 13.78
C PRO A 16 16.81 -7.28 13.24
N ILE A 17 16.75 -7.10 11.92
CA ILE A 17 16.02 -6.02 11.27
C ILE A 17 14.64 -6.55 10.86
N PRO A 18 13.54 -5.88 11.25
CA PRO A 18 12.21 -6.27 10.81
C PRO A 18 12.09 -6.28 9.28
N ILE A 19 11.50 -7.34 8.75
CA ILE A 19 11.30 -7.53 7.30
C ILE A 19 9.87 -7.15 6.93
N ALA A 20 9.74 -6.39 5.86
CA ALA A 20 8.48 -6.10 5.20
C ALA A 20 8.43 -6.77 3.82
N LEU A 21 7.38 -7.55 3.56
CA LEU A 21 7.14 -8.10 2.22
C LEU A 21 6.45 -7.06 1.34
N ASP A 22 6.92 -6.92 0.12
CA ASP A 22 6.38 -6.00 -0.89
C ASP A 22 5.98 -6.77 -2.15
N GLU A 23 6.88 -6.93 -3.11
CA GLU A 23 6.62 -7.61 -4.38
C GLU A 23 6.26 -9.10 -4.22
N GLU A 24 6.61 -9.74 -3.14
CA GLU A 24 6.22 -11.14 -2.83
C GLU A 24 4.71 -11.33 -2.74
N LEU A 25 3.95 -10.26 -2.53
CA LEU A 25 2.48 -10.33 -2.43
C LEU A 25 1.79 -10.33 -3.80
N ILE A 26 2.50 -9.92 -4.87
CA ILE A 26 1.92 -9.74 -6.21
C ILE A 26 1.65 -11.10 -6.86
N GLY A 27 0.47 -11.25 -7.46
CA GLY A 27 0.11 -12.47 -8.19
C GLY A 27 -0.18 -13.70 -7.33
N ILE A 28 -0.30 -13.52 -6.01
CA ILE A 28 -0.65 -14.62 -5.10
C ILE A 28 -2.16 -14.85 -5.11
N GLU A 29 -2.55 -16.08 -5.41
CA GLU A 29 -3.96 -16.49 -5.38
C GLU A 29 -4.56 -16.35 -3.98
N VAL A 30 -5.85 -16.07 -3.91
CA VAL A 30 -6.59 -15.86 -2.65
C VAL A 30 -6.39 -17.02 -1.66
N SER A 31 -6.39 -18.25 -2.18
CA SER A 31 -6.18 -19.50 -1.39
C SER A 31 -4.79 -19.60 -0.76
N ASP A 32 -3.79 -18.99 -1.37
CA ASP A 32 -2.39 -19.09 -0.94
C ASP A 32 -1.92 -17.93 -0.05
N LYS A 33 -2.69 -16.83 0.04
CA LYS A 33 -2.34 -15.66 0.86
C LYS A 33 -2.05 -16.02 2.32
N SER A 34 -2.94 -16.79 2.95
CA SER A 34 -2.75 -17.25 4.32
C SER A 34 -1.53 -18.16 4.47
N LYS A 35 -1.35 -19.10 3.54
CA LYS A 35 -0.21 -20.02 3.53
C LYS A 35 1.13 -19.27 3.42
N LEU A 36 1.21 -18.24 2.56
CA LEU A 36 2.39 -17.40 2.43
C LEU A 36 2.73 -16.73 3.76
N LEU A 37 1.76 -16.08 4.39
CA LEU A 37 1.98 -15.37 5.66
C LEU A 37 2.36 -16.34 6.80
N ASP A 38 1.74 -17.52 6.85
CA ASP A 38 2.02 -18.54 7.87
C ASP A 38 3.41 -19.16 7.71
N MET A 39 3.88 -19.30 6.47
CA MET A 39 5.20 -19.86 6.16
C MET A 39 6.31 -18.84 6.42
N ILE A 40 6.18 -17.62 5.87
CA ILE A 40 7.24 -16.59 5.92
C ILE A 40 7.28 -15.92 7.29
N ARG A 41 6.12 -15.60 7.86
CA ARG A 41 5.97 -14.85 9.12
C ARG A 41 6.77 -13.54 9.13
N PRO A 42 6.54 -12.65 8.17
CA PRO A 42 7.20 -11.35 8.14
C PRO A 42 6.70 -10.49 9.30
N GLN A 43 7.45 -9.45 9.67
CA GLN A 43 7.01 -8.48 10.66
C GLN A 43 6.02 -7.49 10.06
N TYR A 44 6.15 -7.21 8.76
CA TYR A 44 5.31 -6.25 8.05
C TYR A 44 5.00 -6.70 6.63
N ILE A 45 3.92 -6.15 6.06
CA ILE A 45 3.64 -6.19 4.63
C ILE A 45 3.36 -4.78 4.09
N VAL A 46 3.74 -4.56 2.83
CA VAL A 46 3.51 -3.32 2.10
C VAL A 46 2.33 -3.50 1.16
N ILE A 47 1.32 -2.67 1.27
CA ILE A 47 0.10 -2.76 0.49
C ILE A 47 0.12 -1.74 -0.65
N LYS A 48 0.13 -2.25 -1.88
CA LYS A 48 0.03 -1.45 -3.12
C LYS A 48 -1.25 -1.82 -3.87
N PRO A 49 -2.37 -1.11 -3.65
CA PRO A 49 -3.68 -1.53 -4.19
C PRO A 49 -3.69 -1.79 -5.70
N SER A 50 -2.95 -1.01 -6.48
CA SER A 50 -2.85 -1.18 -7.93
C SER A 50 -2.20 -2.51 -8.36
N LEU A 51 -1.39 -3.12 -7.49
CA LEU A 51 -0.65 -4.36 -7.77
C LEU A 51 -1.27 -5.60 -7.09
N LEU A 52 -2.14 -5.39 -6.09
CA LEU A 52 -2.69 -6.46 -5.27
C LEU A 52 -4.15 -6.82 -5.61
N GLY A 53 -4.60 -6.47 -6.82
CA GLY A 53 -5.93 -6.81 -7.30
C GLY A 53 -7.03 -5.90 -6.77
N SER A 54 -6.77 -4.59 -6.66
CA SER A 54 -7.72 -3.57 -6.20
C SER A 54 -7.75 -3.34 -4.67
N PHE A 55 -8.67 -2.49 -4.23
CA PHE A 55 -8.93 -2.30 -2.80
C PHE A 55 -9.44 -3.56 -2.10
N SER A 56 -10.25 -4.37 -2.80
CA SER A 56 -10.74 -5.64 -2.26
C SER A 56 -9.58 -6.63 -2.03
N GLY A 57 -8.71 -6.84 -3.02
CA GLY A 57 -7.55 -7.71 -2.89
C GLY A 57 -6.57 -7.24 -1.81
N SER A 58 -6.42 -5.93 -1.66
CA SER A 58 -5.61 -5.31 -0.60
C SER A 58 -6.23 -5.50 0.78
N TRP A 59 -7.56 -5.35 0.89
CA TRP A 59 -8.28 -5.61 2.14
C TRP A 59 -8.10 -7.04 2.63
N GLU A 60 -8.12 -8.01 1.71
CA GLU A 60 -7.87 -9.40 2.07
C GLU A 60 -6.48 -9.62 2.69
N TRP A 61 -5.45 -8.95 2.16
CA TRP A 61 -4.12 -9.00 2.74
C TRP A 61 -4.09 -8.37 4.14
N ILE A 62 -4.72 -7.21 4.31
CA ILE A 62 -4.81 -6.52 5.61
C ILE A 62 -5.49 -7.41 6.64
N ALA A 63 -6.67 -7.98 6.31
CA ALA A 63 -7.42 -8.83 7.22
C ALA A 63 -6.58 -10.05 7.68
N ARG A 64 -5.95 -10.76 6.74
CA ARG A 64 -5.11 -11.92 7.05
C ARG A 64 -3.86 -11.55 7.86
N SER A 65 -3.31 -10.37 7.64
CA SER A 65 -2.15 -9.88 8.40
C SER A 65 -2.52 -9.59 9.84
N GLN A 66 -3.68 -8.98 10.07
CA GLN A 66 -4.16 -8.68 11.43
C GLN A 66 -4.43 -9.94 12.24
N GLU A 67 -5.02 -10.97 11.64
CA GLU A 67 -5.21 -12.28 12.29
C GLU A 67 -3.88 -12.89 12.79
N ARG A 68 -2.75 -12.44 12.22
CA ARG A 68 -1.40 -12.95 12.51
C ARG A 68 -0.50 -11.98 13.26
N ASN A 69 -1.03 -10.84 13.67
CA ASN A 69 -0.26 -9.73 14.27
C ASN A 69 0.90 -9.25 13.38
N ILE A 70 0.72 -9.30 12.06
CA ILE A 70 1.65 -8.74 11.07
C ILE A 70 1.26 -7.29 10.81
N GLY A 71 2.21 -6.36 10.99
CA GLY A 71 2.00 -4.95 10.70
C GLY A 71 1.85 -4.69 9.20
N TRP A 72 1.21 -3.57 8.84
CA TRP A 72 1.03 -3.20 7.44
C TRP A 72 0.99 -1.68 7.28
N TRP A 73 1.37 -1.22 6.10
CA TRP A 73 1.10 0.14 5.64
C TRP A 73 0.77 0.16 4.16
N ILE A 74 0.08 1.20 3.73
CA ILE A 74 -0.30 1.41 2.34
C ILE A 74 0.70 2.35 1.68
N THR A 75 1.08 2.05 0.46
CA THR A 75 1.90 2.90 -0.39
C THR A 75 1.35 2.94 -1.81
N SER A 76 1.81 3.90 -2.59
CA SER A 76 1.52 3.94 -4.03
C SER A 76 2.44 2.99 -4.80
N ALA A 77 1.99 2.57 -5.99
CA ALA A 77 2.81 1.95 -7.02
C ALA A 77 3.18 2.99 -8.11
N LEU A 78 3.38 4.24 -7.70
CA LEU A 78 3.70 5.39 -8.55
C LEU A 78 2.57 5.75 -9.53
N GLU A 79 1.34 5.68 -9.08
CA GLU A 79 0.16 6.11 -9.84
C GLU A 79 0.22 7.62 -10.14
N SER A 80 -0.53 8.03 -11.16
CA SER A 80 -0.87 9.44 -11.35
C SER A 80 -1.66 9.98 -10.14
N ASN A 81 -1.80 11.30 -10.05
CA ASN A 81 -2.58 11.92 -8.96
C ASN A 81 -4.02 11.41 -8.88
N ILE A 82 -4.62 10.92 -9.98
CA ILE A 82 -5.97 10.32 -9.96
C ILE A 82 -5.96 9.03 -9.13
N GLY A 83 -5.07 8.11 -9.43
CA GLY A 83 -4.94 6.86 -8.68
C GLY A 83 -4.48 7.10 -7.24
N LEU A 84 -3.50 7.99 -7.05
CA LEU A 84 -3.02 8.36 -5.72
C LEU A 84 -4.13 8.96 -4.85
N ASN A 85 -5.02 9.78 -5.42
CA ASN A 85 -6.17 10.33 -4.69
C ASN A 85 -7.10 9.22 -4.20
N ALA A 86 -7.42 8.24 -5.06
CA ALA A 86 -8.28 7.12 -4.67
C ALA A 86 -7.64 6.31 -3.53
N ILE A 87 -6.35 6.01 -3.62
CA ILE A 87 -5.60 5.28 -2.58
C ILE A 87 -5.54 6.09 -1.29
N THR A 88 -5.29 7.40 -1.37
CA THR A 88 -5.22 8.29 -0.20
C THR A 88 -6.54 8.33 0.55
N GLN A 89 -7.66 8.49 -0.16
CA GLN A 89 -8.99 8.51 0.47
C GLN A 89 -9.34 7.16 1.10
N TRP A 90 -9.07 6.06 0.41
CA TRP A 90 -9.27 4.72 0.96
C TRP A 90 -8.41 4.48 2.20
N THR A 91 -7.16 4.91 2.18
CA THR A 91 -6.25 4.82 3.34
C THR A 91 -6.79 5.64 4.52
N ALA A 92 -7.21 6.88 4.29
CA ALA A 92 -7.80 7.72 5.31
C ALA A 92 -9.06 7.06 5.91
N TYR A 93 -9.93 6.51 5.09
CA TYR A 93 -11.10 5.75 5.53
C TYR A 93 -10.71 4.57 6.44
N LEU A 94 -9.75 3.75 6.02
CA LEU A 94 -9.27 2.62 6.84
C LEU A 94 -8.74 3.06 8.19
N GLN A 95 -7.95 4.14 8.23
CA GLN A 95 -7.37 4.64 9.48
C GLN A 95 -8.41 5.13 10.50
N THR A 96 -9.66 5.35 10.10
CA THR A 96 -10.74 5.74 11.04
C THR A 96 -11.16 4.61 11.98
N PHE A 97 -11.07 3.36 11.57
CA PHE A 97 -11.48 2.19 12.36
C PHE A 97 -10.36 1.15 12.52
N LEU A 98 -9.27 1.30 11.80
CA LEU A 98 -8.14 0.38 11.80
C LEU A 98 -6.81 1.16 11.80
N PRO A 99 -6.57 2.00 12.83
CA PRO A 99 -5.36 2.81 12.88
C PRO A 99 -4.12 1.92 13.09
N THR A 100 -3.12 2.08 12.22
CA THR A 100 -1.87 1.33 12.33
C THR A 100 -0.85 1.99 13.25
N GLY A 101 -1.02 3.28 13.55
CA GLY A 101 -0.02 4.09 14.25
C GLY A 101 1.26 4.33 13.42
N MET A 102 1.29 3.89 12.15
CA MET A 102 2.45 4.00 11.27
C MET A 102 2.19 5.02 10.16
N PRO A 103 3.23 5.77 9.72
CA PRO A 103 3.16 6.59 8.51
C PRO A 103 2.81 5.72 7.30
N GLN A 104 2.04 6.30 6.37
CA GLN A 104 1.67 5.67 5.11
C GLN A 104 2.55 6.21 3.96
N GLY A 105 2.87 5.38 2.97
CA GLY A 105 3.80 5.73 1.89
C GLY A 105 3.14 6.42 0.70
N LEU A 106 2.42 7.54 0.92
CA LEU A 106 1.59 8.20 -0.09
C LEU A 106 2.16 9.52 -0.64
N GLY A 107 3.38 9.89 -0.27
CA GLY A 107 4.03 11.14 -0.67
C GLY A 107 4.60 11.16 -2.10
N THR A 108 4.02 10.42 -3.06
CA THR A 108 4.58 10.21 -4.41
C THR A 108 3.97 11.09 -5.49
N GLY A 109 3.00 11.94 -5.16
CA GLY A 109 2.27 12.77 -6.14
C GLY A 109 3.11 13.81 -6.89
N GLN A 110 4.33 14.10 -6.43
CA GLN A 110 5.24 15.08 -7.05
C GLN A 110 6.37 14.44 -7.88
N LEU A 111 6.35 13.12 -8.09
CA LEU A 111 7.39 12.43 -8.84
C LEU A 111 7.37 12.72 -10.34
N TYR A 112 6.22 13.04 -10.89
CA TYR A 112 6.04 13.28 -12.31
C TYR A 112 5.80 14.74 -12.60
N THR A 113 6.58 15.33 -13.51
CA THR A 113 6.44 16.73 -13.95
C THR A 113 5.19 16.97 -14.82
N ASN A 114 4.65 15.89 -15.42
CA ASN A 114 3.44 15.90 -16.24
C ASN A 114 2.22 15.29 -15.52
N ASN A 115 2.23 15.26 -14.20
CA ASN A 115 1.10 14.76 -13.43
C ASN A 115 -0.07 15.75 -13.46
N ILE A 116 -1.28 15.22 -13.30
CA ILE A 116 -2.51 16.02 -13.33
C ILE A 116 -2.61 16.83 -12.03
N PRO A 117 -2.83 18.16 -12.11
CA PRO A 117 -3.12 18.95 -10.92
C PRO A 117 -4.31 18.38 -10.15
N SER A 118 -4.17 18.24 -8.85
CA SER A 118 -5.16 17.55 -8.02
C SER A 118 -5.43 18.30 -6.72
N PRO A 119 -6.59 18.04 -6.08
CA PRO A 119 -6.90 18.52 -4.75
C PRO A 119 -6.02 17.94 -3.63
N LEU A 120 -5.13 17.00 -3.92
CA LEU A 120 -4.21 16.47 -2.91
C LEU A 120 -3.09 17.46 -2.62
N GLU A 121 -2.99 17.86 -1.38
CA GLU A 121 -1.94 18.74 -0.88
C GLU A 121 -1.03 17.97 0.07
N GLN A 122 0.27 18.03 -0.19
CA GLN A 122 1.28 17.52 0.73
C GLN A 122 1.95 18.69 1.47
N THR A 123 1.91 18.64 2.80
CA THR A 123 2.61 19.60 3.65
C THR A 123 3.45 18.84 4.67
N GLY A 124 4.76 18.88 4.52
CA GLY A 124 5.67 18.06 5.33
C GLY A 124 5.37 16.57 5.18
N SER A 125 5.05 15.91 6.28
CA SER A 125 4.70 14.48 6.33
C SER A 125 3.21 14.20 6.21
N THR A 126 2.38 15.20 5.95
CA THR A 126 0.93 15.06 5.89
C THR A 126 0.44 15.26 4.47
N ILE A 127 -0.48 14.40 4.04
CA ILE A 127 -1.25 14.54 2.80
C ILE A 127 -2.72 14.73 3.16
N ARG A 128 -3.39 15.67 2.49
CA ARG A 128 -4.81 15.96 2.71
C ARG A 128 -5.51 16.25 1.39
N TYR A 129 -6.82 16.01 1.34
CA TYR A 129 -7.68 16.47 0.27
C TYR A 129 -8.16 17.89 0.57
N ASN A 130 -7.94 18.84 -0.36
CA ASN A 130 -8.43 20.20 -0.26
C ASN A 130 -9.67 20.39 -1.13
N PRO A 131 -10.89 20.49 -0.55
CA PRO A 131 -12.11 20.64 -1.33
C PRO A 131 -12.27 21.99 -2.03
N GLN A 132 -11.39 22.96 -1.76
CA GLN A 132 -11.37 24.26 -2.41
C GLN A 132 -10.61 24.25 -3.75
N VAL A 133 -9.84 23.19 -4.01
CA VAL A 133 -9.06 23.01 -5.24
C VAL A 133 -9.81 22.04 -6.16
N ASN A 134 -10.00 22.44 -7.43
CA ASN A 134 -10.60 21.57 -8.44
C ASN A 134 -9.53 20.74 -9.16
N TRP A 135 -9.98 19.61 -9.71
CA TRP A 135 -9.18 18.85 -10.67
C TRP A 135 -9.01 19.66 -11.97
N ASP A 136 -7.81 19.71 -12.49
CA ASP A 136 -7.57 20.18 -13.87
C ASP A 136 -7.38 18.97 -14.77
N LEU A 137 -8.43 18.61 -15.51
CA LEU A 137 -8.46 17.49 -16.43
C LEU A 137 -8.21 17.93 -17.89
N SER A 138 -7.82 19.16 -18.14
CA SER A 138 -7.63 19.73 -19.48
C SER A 138 -6.59 18.99 -20.33
N GLN A 139 -5.67 18.27 -19.67
CA GLN A 139 -4.63 17.48 -20.34
C GLN A 139 -5.05 16.03 -20.65
N ILE A 140 -6.25 15.60 -20.25
CA ILE A 140 -6.75 14.26 -20.57
C ILE A 140 -7.55 14.34 -21.86
N SER A 141 -7.08 13.64 -22.89
CA SER A 141 -7.87 13.41 -24.10
C SER A 141 -8.74 12.17 -23.91
N PHE A 142 -10.03 12.29 -24.14
CA PHE A 142 -10.99 11.20 -24.17
C PHE A 142 -11.29 10.78 -25.60
#